data_317e8f19eeb9d7658a565eede985d0f2
#
_entry.id   317e8f19eeb9d7658a565eede985d0f2
#
_cell.length_a   1.000
_cell.length_b   1.000
_cell.length_c   1.000
_cell.angle_alpha   90.00
_cell.angle_beta   90.00
_cell.angle_gamma   90.00
#
_symmetry.space_group_name_H-M   'P 1'
#
loop_
_entity.id
_entity.type
_entity.pdbx_description
1 polymer ?
#
loop_
_entity_poly.entity_id
_entity_poly.type
_entity_poly.pdbx_seq_one_letter_code
_entity_poly.pdbx_strand_id
1 'polypeptide(L)'
;TTNNGADPAPSIDETPLDYCFRPGVKLDFRHLPDGHLVSAAEIAAELERIEHKLEPLDIVLVNTRAGSVYAQPGYVDAGCGMGREATMYLTERGVRVVGTDGWSWDAPFNHTAKKWAENPDPSMIWEGHKAGREIPYWQMEKLHNLEALPANGFTVACFPVKIAKASAGWTRCVALIDD
;
A
#
# COMPACT_ATOMS: atom_id res chain seq x y z
N THR A 1 7.62 1.51 -15.47
CA THR A 1 6.88 1.90 -16.70
C THR A 1 5.40 1.92 -16.41
N THR A 2 4.67 2.85 -17.03
CA THR A 2 3.22 3.00 -16.97
C THR A 2 2.60 2.67 -18.35
N ASN A 3 1.29 2.80 -18.46
CA ASN A 3 0.57 2.53 -19.71
C ASN A 3 0.98 1.18 -20.32
N ASN A 4 0.93 0.12 -19.49
CA ASN A 4 1.34 -1.24 -19.88
C ASN A 4 2.75 -1.36 -20.47
N GLY A 5 3.67 -0.48 -20.07
CA GLY A 5 5.06 -0.49 -20.48
C GLY A 5 5.40 0.45 -21.62
N ALA A 6 4.41 1.17 -22.18
CA ALA A 6 4.64 2.10 -23.28
C ALA A 6 5.38 3.37 -22.83
N ASP A 7 5.12 3.83 -21.61
CA ASP A 7 5.68 5.07 -21.08
C ASP A 7 6.65 4.81 -19.91
N PRO A 8 7.68 5.66 -19.72
CA PRO A 8 8.48 5.62 -18.51
C PRO A 8 7.62 5.94 -17.28
N ALA A 9 7.83 5.23 -16.17
CA ALA A 9 7.20 5.60 -14.91
C ALA A 9 7.79 6.92 -14.40
N PRO A 10 6.99 7.79 -13.75
CA PRO A 10 7.52 8.96 -13.07
C PRO A 10 8.57 8.56 -12.03
N SER A 11 9.63 9.36 -11.93
CA SER A 11 10.61 9.23 -10.86
C SER A 11 10.09 9.89 -9.57
N ILE A 12 10.71 9.60 -8.42
CA ILE A 12 10.24 10.09 -7.12
C ILE A 12 10.28 11.63 -7.02
N ASP A 13 11.16 12.28 -7.75
CA ASP A 13 11.25 13.74 -7.81
C ASP A 13 10.15 14.40 -8.64
N GLU A 14 9.40 13.61 -9.41
CA GLU A 14 8.25 14.04 -10.21
C GLU A 14 6.92 13.81 -9.46
N THR A 15 6.93 13.27 -8.24
CA THR A 15 5.72 13.05 -7.44
C THR A 15 4.96 14.37 -7.25
N PRO A 16 3.67 14.46 -7.65
CA PRO A 16 2.87 15.66 -7.44
C PRO A 16 2.72 15.96 -5.94
N LEU A 17 2.98 17.19 -5.52
CA LEU A 17 2.87 17.60 -4.11
C LEU A 17 1.45 17.43 -3.57
N ASP A 18 0.44 17.62 -4.43
CA ASP A 18 -0.96 17.44 -4.09
C ASP A 18 -1.32 16.01 -3.66
N TYR A 19 -0.49 15.04 -3.97
CA TYR A 19 -0.67 13.66 -3.54
C TYR A 19 -0.13 13.39 -2.14
N CYS A 20 0.78 14.26 -1.67
CA CYS A 20 1.55 14.02 -0.45
C CYS A 20 0.92 14.59 0.83
N PHE A 21 -0.19 15.33 0.72
CA PHE A 21 -0.90 15.92 1.85
C PHE A 21 -2.41 15.83 1.63
N ARG A 22 -3.02 14.75 2.12
CA ARG A 22 -4.43 14.41 1.82
C ARG A 22 -5.09 13.72 3.01
N PRO A 23 -6.44 13.65 3.02
CA PRO A 23 -7.16 12.82 3.96
C PRO A 23 -6.64 11.39 3.97
N GLY A 24 -6.51 10.82 5.16
CA GLY A 24 -6.05 9.47 5.38
C GLY A 24 -7.19 8.52 5.71
N VAL A 25 -7.10 7.29 5.19
CA VAL A 25 -8.01 6.19 5.50
C VAL A 25 -7.18 4.98 5.89
N LYS A 26 -7.45 4.40 7.06
CA LYS A 26 -6.80 3.18 7.54
C LYS A 26 -7.71 1.98 7.37
N LEU A 27 -7.24 0.99 6.62
CA LEU A 27 -7.85 -0.33 6.51
C LEU A 27 -7.15 -1.30 7.46
N ASP A 28 -7.90 -1.97 8.33
CA ASP A 28 -7.37 -2.85 9.37
C ASP A 28 -7.50 -4.33 8.98
N PHE A 29 -6.42 -4.88 8.49
CA PHE A 29 -6.30 -6.29 8.09
C PHE A 29 -5.39 -7.11 9.01
N ARG A 30 -5.18 -6.67 10.26
CA ARG A 30 -4.36 -7.40 11.25
C ARG A 30 -4.85 -8.80 11.56
N HIS A 31 -6.13 -9.07 11.32
CA HIS A 31 -6.78 -10.37 11.52
C HIS A 31 -6.49 -11.39 10.39
N LEU A 32 -6.01 -10.91 9.25
CA LEU A 32 -5.70 -11.78 8.11
C LEU A 32 -4.36 -12.50 8.32
N PRO A 33 -4.25 -13.76 7.85
CA PRO A 33 -3.03 -14.53 8.02
C PRO A 33 -1.87 -13.98 7.17
N ASP A 34 -0.65 -14.31 7.58
CA ASP A 34 0.56 -13.96 6.83
C ASP A 34 0.52 -14.55 5.41
N GLY A 35 0.90 -13.74 4.44
CA GLY A 35 0.89 -14.14 3.03
C GLY A 35 -0.49 -14.23 2.37
N HIS A 36 -1.56 -13.83 3.08
CA HIS A 36 -2.87 -13.65 2.46
C HIS A 36 -2.83 -12.51 1.44
N LEU A 37 -3.49 -12.69 0.30
CA LEU A 37 -3.71 -11.61 -0.67
C LEU A 37 -5.10 -11.03 -0.44
N VAL A 38 -5.14 -9.77 -0.09
CA VAL A 38 -6.39 -9.03 0.14
C VAL A 38 -7.15 -8.90 -1.16
N SER A 39 -8.42 -9.28 -1.15
CA SER A 39 -9.34 -9.16 -2.29
C SER A 39 -10.04 -7.80 -2.33
N ALA A 40 -10.60 -7.44 -3.49
CA ALA A 40 -11.46 -6.26 -3.62
C ALA A 40 -12.69 -6.32 -2.70
N ALA A 41 -13.24 -7.52 -2.49
CA ALA A 41 -14.38 -7.73 -1.60
C ALA A 41 -14.03 -7.44 -0.13
N GLU A 42 -12.84 -7.84 0.33
CA GLU A 42 -12.37 -7.54 1.68
C GLU A 42 -12.13 -6.04 1.88
N ILE A 43 -11.60 -5.33 0.87
CA ILE A 43 -11.49 -3.86 0.93
C ILE A 43 -12.88 -3.23 1.02
N ALA A 44 -13.83 -3.65 0.19
CA ALA A 44 -15.18 -3.12 0.21
C ALA A 44 -15.86 -3.34 1.56
N ALA A 45 -15.73 -4.54 2.15
CA ALA A 45 -16.27 -4.86 3.46
C ALA A 45 -15.62 -4.03 4.58
N GLU A 46 -14.31 -3.80 4.51
CA GLU A 46 -13.63 -2.98 5.50
C GLU A 46 -14.02 -1.51 5.38
N LEU A 47 -14.17 -0.98 4.16
CA LEU A 47 -14.67 0.38 3.94
C LEU A 47 -16.11 0.56 4.46
N GLU A 48 -16.97 -0.44 4.27
CA GLU A 48 -18.33 -0.45 4.82
C GLU A 48 -18.28 -0.47 6.36
N ARG A 49 -17.45 -1.33 6.96
CA ARG A 49 -17.28 -1.43 8.42
C ARG A 49 -16.84 -0.12 9.08
N ILE A 50 -15.98 0.66 8.40
CA ILE A 50 -15.49 1.96 8.89
C ILE A 50 -16.37 3.13 8.40
N GLU A 51 -17.48 2.85 7.74
CA GLU A 51 -18.43 3.84 7.21
C GLU A 51 -17.74 4.91 6.33
N HIS A 52 -16.75 4.48 5.51
CA HIS A 52 -15.99 5.38 4.63
C HIS A 52 -16.20 5.07 3.16
N LYS A 53 -16.47 6.11 2.37
CA LYS A 53 -16.47 6.07 0.92
C LYS A 53 -15.20 6.73 0.42
N LEU A 54 -14.40 6.00 -0.35
CA LEU A 54 -13.17 6.54 -0.93
C LEU A 54 -13.46 7.75 -1.82
N GLU A 55 -12.72 8.80 -1.59
CA GLU A 55 -12.70 9.98 -2.45
C GLU A 55 -11.38 10.01 -3.25
N PRO A 56 -11.36 10.63 -4.44
CA PRO A 56 -10.12 10.77 -5.20
C PRO A 56 -9.02 11.45 -4.37
N LEU A 57 -7.82 10.87 -4.43
CA LEU A 57 -6.62 11.27 -3.71
C LEU A 57 -6.62 11.00 -2.21
N ASP A 58 -7.58 10.27 -1.65
CA ASP A 58 -7.41 9.71 -0.32
C ASP A 58 -6.11 8.91 -0.25
N ILE A 59 -5.37 9.06 0.85
CA ILE A 59 -4.18 8.24 1.13
C ILE A 59 -4.63 7.03 1.95
N VAL A 60 -4.50 5.84 1.38
CA VAL A 60 -4.95 4.60 2.02
C VAL A 60 -3.78 3.92 2.73
N LEU A 61 -3.91 3.73 4.05
CA LEU A 61 -2.93 3.06 4.90
C LEU A 61 -3.45 1.69 5.30
N VAL A 62 -2.69 0.65 5.03
CA VAL A 62 -3.04 -0.74 5.34
C VAL A 62 -2.28 -1.20 6.57
N ASN A 63 -3.02 -1.46 7.65
CA ASN A 63 -2.50 -1.97 8.91
C ASN A 63 -2.63 -3.49 8.93
N THR A 64 -1.49 -4.17 9.02
CA THR A 64 -1.39 -5.63 9.00
C THR A 64 -0.81 -6.16 10.31
N ARG A 65 -0.72 -7.48 10.46
CA ARG A 65 -0.02 -8.09 11.58
C ARG A 65 1.48 -7.71 11.64
N ALA A 66 2.07 -7.31 10.50
CA ALA A 66 3.48 -6.96 10.42
C ALA A 66 3.87 -5.83 11.39
N GLY A 67 2.98 -4.84 11.57
CA GLY A 67 3.22 -3.75 12.53
C GLY A 67 3.52 -4.22 13.94
N SER A 68 2.86 -5.30 14.40
CA SER A 68 3.06 -5.86 15.76
C SER A 68 4.42 -6.54 15.97
N VAL A 69 5.11 -6.88 14.90
CA VAL A 69 6.44 -7.51 14.93
C VAL A 69 7.52 -6.66 14.24
N TYR A 70 7.25 -5.37 14.10
CA TYR A 70 8.17 -4.41 13.50
C TYR A 70 9.56 -4.48 14.16
N ALA A 71 10.62 -4.45 13.34
CA ALA A 71 12.01 -4.56 13.76
C ALA A 71 12.39 -5.86 14.53
N GLN A 72 11.53 -6.88 14.55
CA GLN A 72 11.82 -8.18 15.15
C GLN A 72 12.20 -9.23 14.07
N PRO A 73 12.85 -10.32 14.45
CA PRO A 73 13.04 -11.46 13.57
C PRO A 73 11.69 -11.95 13.01
N GLY A 74 11.63 -12.18 11.69
CA GLY A 74 10.40 -12.59 11.01
C GLY A 74 9.50 -11.46 10.51
N TYR A 75 9.83 -10.20 10.79
CA TYR A 75 9.07 -9.06 10.27
C TYR A 75 8.90 -9.10 8.74
N VAL A 76 9.94 -9.47 8.02
CA VAL A 76 9.94 -9.55 6.54
C VAL A 76 8.93 -10.56 5.99
N ASP A 77 8.53 -11.53 6.82
CA ASP A 77 7.62 -12.61 6.45
C ASP A 77 6.20 -12.43 7.00
N ALA A 78 5.96 -11.34 7.72
CA ALA A 78 4.73 -11.08 8.43
C ALA A 78 3.76 -10.20 7.63
N GLY A 79 2.46 -10.40 7.86
CA GLY A 79 1.36 -9.61 7.33
C GLY A 79 0.76 -10.17 6.04
N CYS A 80 -0.40 -9.64 5.70
CA CYS A 80 -1.03 -9.84 4.40
C CYS A 80 -0.45 -8.86 3.37
N GLY A 81 -0.72 -9.06 2.10
CA GLY A 81 -0.30 -8.18 1.02
C GLY A 81 -1.44 -7.77 0.12
N MET A 82 -1.20 -6.70 -0.64
CA MET A 82 -2.15 -6.13 -1.58
C MET A 82 -1.78 -6.60 -3.00
N GLY A 83 -2.51 -7.59 -3.49
CA GLY A 83 -2.32 -8.08 -4.86
C GLY A 83 -2.83 -7.09 -5.92
N ARG A 84 -2.85 -7.54 -7.18
CA ARG A 84 -3.35 -6.72 -8.29
C ARG A 84 -4.79 -6.28 -8.09
N GLU A 85 -5.68 -7.20 -7.71
CA GLU A 85 -7.11 -6.93 -7.55
C GLU A 85 -7.37 -5.82 -6.52
N ALA A 86 -6.76 -5.94 -5.34
CA ALA A 86 -6.86 -4.95 -4.27
C ALA A 86 -6.29 -3.59 -4.70
N THR A 87 -5.13 -3.59 -5.35
CA THR A 87 -4.48 -2.37 -5.83
C THR A 87 -5.33 -1.66 -6.89
N MET A 88 -5.89 -2.40 -7.85
CA MET A 88 -6.77 -1.84 -8.87
C MET A 88 -8.07 -1.29 -8.26
N TYR A 89 -8.65 -1.99 -7.28
CA TYR A 89 -9.83 -1.50 -6.57
C TYR A 89 -9.63 -0.08 -6.01
N LEU A 90 -8.46 0.19 -5.42
CA LEU A 90 -8.12 1.49 -4.87
C LEU A 90 -7.82 2.53 -5.97
N THR A 91 -6.98 2.16 -6.93
CA THR A 91 -6.48 3.10 -7.95
C THR A 91 -7.56 3.52 -8.96
N GLU A 92 -8.51 2.64 -9.28
CA GLU A 92 -9.69 2.94 -10.11
C GLU A 92 -10.64 3.94 -9.43
N ARG A 93 -10.61 4.03 -8.09
CA ARG A 93 -11.37 5.01 -7.30
C ARG A 93 -10.62 6.31 -7.04
N GLY A 94 -9.50 6.52 -7.71
CA GLY A 94 -8.73 7.76 -7.65
C GLY A 94 -7.66 7.80 -6.56
N VAL A 95 -7.46 6.74 -5.79
CA VAL A 95 -6.32 6.63 -4.86
C VAL A 95 -5.02 6.68 -5.65
N ARG A 96 -4.06 7.48 -5.20
CA ARG A 96 -2.74 7.64 -5.86
C ARG A 96 -1.58 7.40 -4.92
N VAL A 97 -1.80 7.43 -3.62
CA VAL A 97 -0.79 7.11 -2.61
C VAL A 97 -1.36 6.09 -1.65
N VAL A 98 -0.60 5.05 -1.41
CA VAL A 98 -0.93 3.99 -0.46
C VAL A 98 0.23 3.77 0.50
N GLY A 99 -0.03 3.11 1.62
CA GLY A 99 1.02 2.75 2.57
C GLY A 99 0.70 1.47 3.32
N THR A 100 1.73 0.77 3.79
CA THR A 100 1.58 -0.42 4.62
C THR A 100 2.65 -0.46 5.71
N ASP A 101 2.33 -1.08 6.83
CA ASP A 101 3.29 -1.47 7.86
C ASP A 101 4.07 -2.75 7.51
N GLY A 102 3.69 -3.44 6.43
CA GLY A 102 4.40 -4.59 5.89
C GLY A 102 5.77 -4.23 5.30
N TRP A 103 6.59 -5.25 5.11
CA TRP A 103 7.89 -5.09 4.44
C TRP A 103 7.75 -4.64 2.98
N SER A 104 6.68 -5.10 2.32
CA SER A 104 6.32 -4.74 0.95
C SER A 104 4.81 -4.52 0.84
N TRP A 105 4.36 -3.85 -0.19
CA TRP A 105 2.96 -3.71 -0.57
C TRP A 105 2.35 -5.05 -0.99
N ASP A 106 3.09 -5.85 -1.76
CA ASP A 106 2.69 -7.23 -2.08
C ASP A 106 2.85 -8.14 -0.86
N ALA A 107 2.26 -9.32 -0.93
CA ALA A 107 2.44 -10.34 0.10
C ALA A 107 3.91 -10.68 0.31
N PRO A 108 4.32 -11.03 1.54
CA PRO A 108 5.70 -11.40 1.84
C PRO A 108 6.22 -12.47 0.88
N PHE A 109 7.40 -12.25 0.34
CA PHE A 109 7.94 -13.02 -0.79
C PHE A 109 8.09 -14.50 -0.53
N ASN A 110 8.38 -14.91 0.72
CA ASN A 110 8.48 -16.32 1.08
C ASN A 110 7.16 -17.09 0.87
N HIS A 111 6.00 -16.45 1.09
CA HIS A 111 4.69 -17.04 0.84
C HIS A 111 4.40 -17.13 -0.66
N THR A 112 4.75 -16.11 -1.42
CA THR A 112 4.65 -16.13 -2.89
C THR A 112 5.55 -17.19 -3.49
N ALA A 113 6.80 -17.34 -3.00
CA ALA A 113 7.73 -18.35 -3.46
C ALA A 113 7.23 -19.78 -3.22
N LYS A 114 6.57 -20.04 -2.07
CA LYS A 114 5.95 -21.34 -1.80
C LYS A 114 4.84 -21.65 -2.79
N LYS A 115 3.92 -20.70 -3.01
CA LYS A 115 2.83 -20.85 -3.98
C LYS A 115 3.38 -21.08 -5.40
N TRP A 116 4.41 -20.35 -5.77
CA TRP A 116 5.06 -20.48 -7.07
C TRP A 116 5.72 -21.85 -7.25
N ALA A 117 6.31 -22.42 -6.20
CA ALA A 117 6.91 -23.75 -6.24
C ALA A 117 5.87 -24.86 -6.48
N GLU A 118 4.63 -24.66 -6.03
CA GLU A 118 3.51 -25.59 -6.24
C GLU A 118 2.89 -25.43 -7.63
N ASN A 119 2.74 -24.19 -8.09
CA ASN A 119 2.14 -23.84 -9.38
C ASN A 119 2.86 -22.62 -9.98
N PRO A 120 3.90 -22.81 -10.80
CA PRO A 120 4.67 -21.72 -11.38
C PRO A 120 3.81 -20.83 -12.30
N ASP A 121 3.47 -19.64 -11.80
CA ASP A 121 2.78 -18.61 -12.54
C ASP A 121 3.49 -17.24 -12.32
N PRO A 122 4.19 -16.71 -13.32
CA PRO A 122 4.89 -15.42 -13.21
C PRO A 122 3.98 -14.24 -12.90
N SER A 123 2.66 -14.36 -13.07
CA SER A 123 1.69 -13.29 -12.76
C SER A 123 1.64 -12.99 -11.27
N MET A 124 1.83 -14.00 -10.42
CA MET A 124 1.77 -13.86 -8.96
C MET A 124 2.96 -13.12 -8.33
N ILE A 125 4.02 -12.84 -9.12
CA ILE A 125 5.21 -12.15 -8.62
C ILE A 125 4.99 -10.64 -8.76
N TRP A 126 4.97 -9.91 -7.61
CA TRP A 126 4.80 -8.47 -7.55
C TRP A 126 3.57 -7.95 -8.29
N GLU A 127 2.46 -8.61 -8.11
CA GLU A 127 1.23 -8.28 -8.82
C GLU A 127 0.66 -6.91 -8.42
N GLY A 128 0.79 -6.51 -7.15
CA GLY A 128 0.45 -5.17 -6.68
C GLY A 128 1.35 -4.10 -7.30
N HIS A 129 2.67 -4.30 -7.27
CA HIS A 129 3.61 -3.40 -7.96
C HIS A 129 3.31 -3.32 -9.47
N LYS A 130 3.04 -4.45 -10.11
CA LYS A 130 2.73 -4.49 -11.54
C LYS A 130 1.42 -3.79 -11.91
N ALA A 131 0.45 -3.71 -10.99
CA ALA A 131 -0.79 -2.95 -11.19
C ALA A 131 -0.50 -1.46 -11.50
N GLY A 132 0.58 -0.90 -10.95
CA GLY A 132 1.04 0.45 -11.26
C GLY A 132 1.44 0.70 -12.73
N ARG A 133 1.57 -0.35 -13.53
CA ARG A 133 1.75 -0.24 -14.99
C ARG A 133 0.45 0.16 -15.71
N GLU A 134 -0.69 -0.15 -15.11
CA GLU A 134 -2.02 0.17 -15.64
C GLU A 134 -2.47 1.54 -15.14
N ILE A 135 -2.50 1.72 -13.82
CA ILE A 135 -2.83 3.00 -13.18
C ILE A 135 -1.68 3.37 -12.23
N PRO A 136 -0.91 4.42 -12.55
CA PRO A 136 0.21 4.85 -11.71
C PRO A 136 -0.22 5.24 -10.30
N TYR A 137 0.55 4.79 -9.33
CA TYR A 137 0.39 5.12 -7.92
C TYR A 137 1.74 5.07 -7.21
N TRP A 138 1.81 5.65 -6.03
CA TRP A 138 2.99 5.63 -5.16
C TRP A 138 2.68 4.83 -3.91
N GLN A 139 3.64 4.04 -3.47
CA GLN A 139 3.49 3.21 -2.27
C GLN A 139 4.55 3.54 -1.23
N MET A 140 4.13 3.58 0.02
CA MET A 140 4.98 3.63 1.20
C MET A 140 4.99 2.25 1.85
N GLU A 141 6.16 1.83 2.28
CA GLU A 141 6.34 0.55 2.95
C GLU A 141 6.99 0.76 4.31
N LYS A 142 6.85 -0.23 5.20
CA LYS A 142 7.49 -0.22 6.51
C LYS A 142 7.04 0.96 7.39
N LEU A 143 5.78 1.35 7.25
CA LEU A 143 5.16 2.29 8.17
C LEU A 143 5.07 1.69 9.57
N HIS A 144 4.99 2.52 10.57
CA HIS A 144 4.92 2.07 11.96
C HIS A 144 3.84 2.85 12.72
N ASN A 145 3.31 2.22 13.77
CA ASN A 145 2.33 2.81 14.67
C ASN A 145 0.96 3.11 14.01
N LEU A 146 0.58 2.33 12.97
CA LEU A 146 -0.72 2.49 12.31
C LEU A 146 -1.89 2.14 13.24
N GLU A 147 -1.67 1.27 14.22
CA GLU A 147 -2.67 0.89 15.22
C GLU A 147 -3.15 2.06 16.08
N ALA A 148 -2.35 3.11 16.22
CA ALA A 148 -2.72 4.31 16.97
C ALA A 148 -3.68 5.24 16.20
N LEU A 149 -3.84 5.05 14.88
CA LEU A 149 -4.69 5.89 14.06
C LEU A 149 -6.17 5.48 14.17
N PRO A 150 -7.09 6.45 14.13
CA PRO A 150 -8.49 6.16 13.85
C PRO A 150 -8.64 5.57 12.44
N ALA A 151 -9.82 5.07 12.08
CA ALA A 151 -10.06 4.51 10.75
C ALA A 151 -10.02 5.59 9.64
N ASN A 152 -10.48 6.79 9.96
CA ASN A 152 -10.48 7.98 9.09
C ASN A 152 -10.51 9.26 9.95
N GLY A 153 -10.66 10.44 9.34
CA GLY A 153 -10.72 11.71 10.07
C GLY A 153 -9.34 12.26 10.46
N PHE A 154 -8.30 11.89 9.73
CA PHE A 154 -6.95 12.43 9.89
C PHE A 154 -6.37 12.82 8.53
N THR A 155 -5.33 13.65 8.55
CA THR A 155 -4.60 14.03 7.34
C THR A 155 -3.21 13.37 7.35
N VAL A 156 -2.82 12.80 6.22
CA VAL A 156 -1.48 12.23 6.02
C VAL A 156 -0.57 13.24 5.33
N ALA A 157 0.63 13.42 5.87
CA ALA A 157 1.72 14.14 5.23
C ALA A 157 2.88 13.16 4.97
N CYS A 158 3.24 12.99 3.68
CA CYS A 158 4.21 11.97 3.26
C CYS A 158 5.12 12.42 2.12
N PHE A 159 5.64 13.63 2.19
CA PHE A 159 6.51 14.19 1.15
C PHE A 159 7.82 13.39 1.03
N PRO A 160 8.09 12.76 -0.13
CA PRO A 160 9.35 12.02 -0.32
C PRO A 160 10.54 12.97 -0.49
N VAL A 161 11.72 12.49 -0.10
CA VAL A 161 12.97 13.17 -0.44
C VAL A 161 13.12 13.17 -1.97
N LYS A 162 13.36 14.37 -2.52
CA LYS A 162 13.44 14.62 -3.95
C LYS A 162 14.80 14.19 -4.52
N ILE A 163 14.93 12.91 -4.86
CA ILE A 163 16.13 12.34 -5.45
C ILE A 163 15.95 12.27 -6.96
N ALA A 164 16.70 13.06 -7.71
CA ALA A 164 16.57 13.17 -9.15
C ALA A 164 16.68 11.81 -9.86
N LYS A 165 15.67 11.48 -10.66
CA LYS A 165 15.57 10.26 -11.47
C LYS A 165 15.62 8.94 -10.69
N ALA A 166 15.42 8.97 -9.36
CA ALA A 166 15.34 7.75 -8.57
C ALA A 166 13.92 7.16 -8.63
N SER A 167 13.84 5.84 -8.54
CA SER A 167 12.55 5.12 -8.50
C SER A 167 11.88 5.18 -7.12
N ALA A 168 12.61 5.56 -6.07
CA ALA A 168 12.12 5.67 -4.71
C ALA A 168 12.91 6.72 -3.93
N GLY A 169 12.33 7.17 -2.82
CA GLY A 169 12.98 8.09 -1.88
C GLY A 169 12.44 7.83 -0.48
N TRP A 170 13.20 8.20 0.53
CA TRP A 170 12.71 8.15 1.90
C TRP A 170 11.63 9.20 2.12
N THR A 171 10.65 8.85 2.94
CA THR A 171 9.67 9.81 3.45
C THR A 171 9.53 9.67 4.96
N ARG A 172 9.30 10.78 5.65
CA ARG A 172 8.78 10.75 7.00
C ARG A 172 7.26 10.93 6.91
N CYS A 173 6.56 9.81 6.94
CA CYS A 173 5.11 9.81 6.93
C CYS A 173 4.59 10.13 8.33
N VAL A 174 3.70 11.11 8.45
CA VAL A 174 3.02 11.47 9.69
C VAL A 174 1.52 11.63 9.45
N ALA A 175 0.73 11.31 10.46
CA ALA A 175 -0.69 11.62 10.49
C ALA A 175 -0.95 12.81 11.44
N LEU A 176 -1.74 13.77 10.97
CA LEU A 176 -2.26 14.88 11.77
C LEU A 176 -3.68 14.50 12.17
N ILE A 177 -3.92 14.45 13.46
CA ILE A 177 -5.22 14.12 14.06
C ILE A 177 -5.67 15.39 14.77
N ASP A 178 -6.87 15.84 14.44
CA ASP A 178 -7.47 16.97 15.15
C ASP A 178 -7.96 16.50 16.53
N ASP A 179 -7.76 17.33 17.56
CA ASP A 179 -8.18 17.08 18.95
C ASP A 179 -9.71 17.13 19.13
#